data_8d0f59998e7567951e6137c051815dda
#
_entry.id   8d0f59998e7567951e6137c051815dda
#
_cell.length_a   1.000
_cell.length_b   1.000
_cell.length_c   1.000
_cell.angle_alpha   90.00
_cell.angle_beta   90.00
_cell.angle_gamma   90.00
#
_symmetry.space_group_name_H-M   'P 1'
#
loop_
_entity.id
_entity.type
_entity.pdbx_description
1 polymer ?
#
loop_
_entity_poly.entity_id
_entity_poly.type
_entity_poly.pdbx_seq_one_letter_code
_entity_poly.pdbx_strand_id
1 'polypeptide(L)' 'MTANGNYSTAMGYNTTGAGDYSTAMGESTLANVKASTAMGQYTKAMGI' A
#
# COMPACT_ATOMS: atom_id res chain seq x y z
N MET A 1 6.89 7.23 -2.87
CA MET A 1 5.57 6.64 -3.12
C MET A 1 5.62 5.76 -4.36
N THR A 2 5.16 4.55 -4.25
CA THR A 2 5.19 3.60 -5.35
C THR A 2 3.90 2.80 -5.40
N ALA A 3 3.22 2.84 -6.52
CA ALA A 3 2.06 2.00 -6.78
C ALA A 3 2.48 0.97 -7.82
N ASN A 4 3.02 -0.14 -7.38
CA ASN A 4 3.71 -1.10 -8.22
C ASN A 4 2.84 -2.26 -8.68
N GLY A 5 1.75 -2.54 -8.01
CA GLY A 5 0.87 -3.61 -8.41
C GLY A 5 -0.15 -3.13 -9.44
N ASN A 6 -0.83 -4.08 -10.10
CA ASN A 6 -1.89 -3.75 -11.03
C ASN A 6 -3.05 -3.12 -10.27
N TYR A 7 -3.54 -1.98 -10.74
CA TYR A 7 -4.66 -1.27 -10.12
C TYR A 7 -4.37 -0.89 -8.67
N SER A 8 -3.09 -0.62 -8.37
CA SER A 8 -2.71 -0.24 -7.01
C SER A 8 -2.81 1.27 -6.83
N THR A 9 -2.96 1.70 -5.60
CA THR A 9 -3.03 3.10 -5.25
C THR A 9 -2.10 3.37 -4.08
N ALA A 10 -1.24 4.37 -4.24
CA ALA A 10 -0.33 4.79 -3.17
C ALA A 10 -0.41 6.29 -3.04
N MET A 11 -0.73 6.78 -1.85
CA MET A 11 -0.78 8.22 -1.63
C MET A 11 -0.37 8.55 -0.21
N GLY A 12 0.15 9.77 -0.08
CA GLY A 12 0.70 10.21 1.18
C GLY A 12 2.21 10.34 1.05
N TYR A 13 2.93 9.87 2.06
CA TYR A 13 4.38 10.01 2.10
C TYR A 13 5.05 8.66 2.32
N ASN A 14 5.99 8.29 1.47
CA ASN A 14 6.70 7.02 1.57
C ASN A 14 5.77 5.82 1.57
N THR A 15 4.75 5.84 0.74
CA THR A 15 3.81 4.72 0.67
C THR A 15 4.17 3.81 -0.49
N THR A 16 3.87 2.53 -0.34
CA THR A 16 4.12 1.55 -1.39
C THR A 16 2.92 0.63 -1.53
N GLY A 17 2.35 0.60 -2.71
CA GLY A 17 1.28 -0.34 -3.03
C GLY A 17 1.84 -1.41 -3.95
N ALA A 18 2.42 -2.46 -3.38
CA ALA A 18 3.14 -3.46 -4.15
C ALA A 18 2.26 -4.63 -4.60
N GLY A 19 1.16 -4.89 -3.90
CA GLY A 19 0.28 -5.98 -4.30
C GLY A 19 -0.72 -5.55 -5.35
N ASP A 20 -1.24 -6.49 -6.12
CA ASP A 20 -2.28 -6.19 -7.10
C ASP A 20 -3.55 -5.75 -6.38
N TYR A 21 -4.20 -4.71 -6.89
CA TYR A 21 -5.42 -4.15 -6.29
C TYR A 21 -5.19 -3.68 -4.87
N SER A 22 -3.97 -3.23 -4.56
CA SER A 22 -3.65 -2.79 -3.21
C SER A 22 -3.85 -1.28 -3.08
N THR A 23 -4.03 -0.84 -1.85
CA THR A 23 -4.14 0.58 -1.55
C THR A 23 -3.27 0.89 -0.34
N ALA A 24 -2.39 1.85 -0.49
CA ALA A 24 -1.53 2.31 0.60
C ALA A 24 -1.67 3.81 0.74
N MET A 25 -2.02 4.28 1.92
CA MET A 25 -2.13 5.71 2.16
C MET A 25 -1.74 6.05 3.57
N GLY A 26 -1.29 7.28 3.73
CA GLY A 26 -0.79 7.74 5.00
C GLY A 26 0.69 8.00 4.92
N GLU A 27 1.43 7.63 5.96
CA GLU A 27 2.86 7.86 6.01
C GLU A 27 3.58 6.54 6.27
N SER A 28 4.56 6.24 5.42
CA SER A 28 5.39 5.04 5.56
C SER A 28 4.54 3.77 5.63
N THR A 29 3.60 3.63 4.70
CA THR A 29 2.73 2.46 4.66
C THR A 29 3.13 1.55 3.51
N LEU A 30 2.84 0.27 3.68
CA LEU A 30 3.16 -0.73 2.67
C LEU A 30 2.01 -1.72 2.53
N ALA A 31 1.42 -1.77 1.35
CA ALA A 31 0.40 -2.75 1.02
C ALA A 31 1.05 -3.77 0.09
N ASN A 32 1.50 -4.87 0.64
CA ASN A 32 2.40 -5.79 -0.04
C ASN A 32 1.72 -7.01 -0.66
N VAL A 33 0.55 -7.37 -0.23
CA VAL A 33 -0.11 -8.55 -0.77
C VAL A 33 -1.33 -8.15 -1.59
N LYS A 34 -1.81 -9.09 -2.41
CA LYS A 34 -2.91 -8.86 -3.32
C LYS A 34 -4.18 -8.44 -2.57
N ALA A 35 -4.82 -7.40 -3.07
CA ALA A 35 -6.05 -6.87 -2.51
C ALA A 35 -5.92 -6.40 -1.08
N SER A 36 -4.74 -5.91 -0.71
CA SER A 36 -4.50 -5.43 0.64
C SER A 36 -4.70 -3.92 0.72
N THR A 37 -4.97 -3.44 1.93
CA THR A 37 -5.12 -2.02 2.17
C THR A 37 -4.33 -1.65 3.41
N ALA A 38 -3.48 -0.65 3.30
CA ALA A 38 -2.69 -0.15 4.41
C ALA A 38 -2.92 1.35 4.53
N MET A 39 -3.32 1.81 5.71
CA MET A 39 -3.50 3.22 5.96
C MET A 39 -3.13 3.57 7.38
N GLY A 40 -2.72 4.83 7.54
CA GLY A 40 -2.25 5.31 8.82
C GLY A 40 -0.78 5.63 8.73
N GLN A 41 -0.05 5.45 9.83
CA GLN A 41 1.36 5.76 9.89
C GLN A 41 2.15 4.51 10.25
N TYR A 42 3.20 4.24 9.48
CA TYR A 42 4.07 3.07 9.69
C TYR A 42 3.28 1.76 9.71
N THR A 43 2.34 1.62 8.77
CA THR A 43 1.52 0.42 8.72
C THR A 43 1.93 -0.48 7.55
N LYS A 44 1.66 -1.76 7.72
CA LYS A 44 1.90 -2.74 6.67
C LYS A 44 0.68 -3.65 6.54
N ALA A 45 0.26 -3.87 5.32
CA ALA A 45 -0.80 -4.83 5.04
C ALA A 45 -0.14 -6.03 4.36
N MET A 46 0.18 -7.05 5.13
CA MET A 46 0.93 -8.20 4.64
C MET A 46 0.11 -9.49 4.62
N GLY A 47 -1.13 -9.42 5.04
CA GLY A 47 -2.03 -10.54 4.97
C GLY A 47 -3.22 -10.21 4.10
N ILE A 48 -4.01 -11.18 3.78
CA ILE A 48 -5.21 -11.01 2.96
C ILE A 48 -6.37 -10.54 3.81
#